data_bd8ae0b8a55454f8d6a4855a111643f9
#
_entry.id   bd8ae0b8a55454f8d6a4855a111643f9
#
_cell.length_a   1.000
_cell.length_b   1.000
_cell.length_c   1.000
_cell.angle_alpha   90.00
_cell.angle_beta   90.00
_cell.angle_gamma   90.00
#
_symmetry.space_group_name_H-M   'P 1'
#
loop_
_entity.id
_entity.type
_entity.pdbx_description
1 polymer ?
#
loop_
_entity_poly.entity_id
_entity_poly.type
_entity_poly.pdbx_seq_one_letter_code
_entity_poly.pdbx_strand_id
1 'polypeptide(L)'
;MYKRQGLFQAMVQVEAAVVAQRIHGTSKITPAMYRDGFENVNLSAKRLEELGFKDFAPPFQISCENHGGSGLAAVQQWDAKAKKWNMITEYMYGDSDVVQKLIAEDSSKYAAEQKIAERCK
;
A
#
# COMPACT_ATOMS: atom_id res chain seq x y z
N MET A 1 16.84 5.98 -7.22
CA MET A 1 15.72 5.04 -6.99
C MET A 1 15.35 4.96 -5.52
N TYR A 2 16.25 4.64 -4.61
CA TYR A 2 15.97 4.48 -3.16
C TYR A 2 15.33 5.70 -2.46
N LYS A 3 15.72 6.93 -2.80
CA LYS A 3 15.16 8.14 -2.18
C LYS A 3 13.65 8.30 -2.47
N ARG A 4 13.22 7.96 -3.68
CA ARG A 4 11.81 8.07 -4.08
C ARG A 4 10.95 7.05 -3.34
N GLN A 5 11.44 5.82 -3.22
CA GLN A 5 10.76 4.76 -2.48
C GLN A 5 10.63 5.10 -0.99
N GLY A 6 11.71 5.58 -0.35
CA GLY A 6 11.67 5.97 1.06
C GLY A 6 10.70 7.12 1.33
N LEU A 7 10.65 8.11 0.44
CA LEU A 7 9.70 9.21 0.54
C LEU A 7 8.25 8.73 0.43
N PHE A 8 7.97 7.82 -0.50
CA PHE A 8 6.65 7.23 -0.66
C PHE A 8 6.22 6.43 0.58
N GLN A 9 7.11 5.59 1.11
CA GLN A 9 6.83 4.84 2.34
C GLN A 9 6.56 5.76 3.53
N ALA A 10 7.34 6.82 3.70
CA ALA A 10 7.12 7.81 4.75
C ALA A 10 5.76 8.51 4.60
N MET A 11 5.37 8.89 3.40
CA MET A 11 4.07 9.50 3.12
C MET A 11 2.91 8.55 3.50
N VAL A 12 2.99 7.26 3.14
CA VAL A 12 1.98 6.27 3.51
C VAL A 12 1.85 6.14 5.03
N GLN A 13 2.96 6.12 5.75
CA GLN A 13 2.96 6.02 7.21
C GLN A 13 2.35 7.26 7.88
N VAL A 14 2.67 8.45 7.37
CA VAL A 14 2.07 9.70 7.86
C VAL A 14 0.57 9.72 7.58
N GLU A 15 0.15 9.32 6.38
CA GLU A 15 -1.27 9.25 6.04
C GLU A 15 -2.01 8.25 6.94
N ALA A 16 -1.42 7.10 7.25
CA ALA A 16 -2.00 6.15 8.20
C ALA A 16 -2.22 6.77 9.58
N ALA A 17 -1.27 7.60 10.07
CA ALA A 17 -1.44 8.32 11.32
C ALA A 17 -2.59 9.35 11.25
N VAL A 18 -2.69 10.10 10.15
CA VAL A 18 -3.77 11.06 9.92
C VAL A 18 -5.14 10.36 9.86
N VAL A 19 -5.22 9.22 9.18
CA VAL A 19 -6.43 8.41 9.10
C VAL A 19 -6.81 7.88 10.49
N ALA A 20 -5.84 7.38 11.26
CA ALA A 20 -6.06 6.92 12.64
C ALA A 20 -6.63 8.04 13.53
N GLN A 21 -6.03 9.24 13.49
CA GLN A 21 -6.52 10.39 14.23
C GLN A 21 -7.95 10.77 13.85
N ARG A 22 -8.28 10.67 12.57
CA ARG A 22 -9.64 10.95 12.06
C ARG A 22 -10.65 9.92 12.54
N ILE A 23 -10.31 8.63 12.46
CA ILE A 23 -11.20 7.53 12.87
C ILE A 23 -11.48 7.61 14.37
N HIS A 24 -10.45 7.84 15.19
CA HIS A 24 -10.55 7.79 16.64
C HIS A 24 -10.80 9.16 17.30
N GLY A 25 -10.83 10.24 16.54
CA GLY A 25 -11.13 11.59 17.04
C GLY A 25 -10.10 12.12 18.05
N THR A 26 -8.85 11.66 17.97
CA THR A 26 -7.78 12.03 18.92
C THR A 26 -6.43 12.24 18.23
N SER A 27 -5.64 13.19 18.74
CA SER A 27 -4.26 13.39 18.29
C SER A 27 -3.27 12.39 18.93
N LYS A 28 -3.68 11.74 20.04
CA LYS A 28 -2.85 10.74 20.74
C LYS A 28 -3.26 9.35 20.29
N ILE A 29 -2.51 8.80 19.34
CA ILE A 29 -2.78 7.47 18.80
C ILE A 29 -1.95 6.40 19.49
N THR A 30 -2.58 5.26 19.77
CA THR A 30 -1.90 4.03 20.22
C THR A 30 -1.46 3.19 19.02
N PRO A 31 -0.58 2.18 19.21
CA PRO A 31 -0.24 1.25 18.12
C PRO A 31 -1.44 0.55 17.49
N ALA A 32 -2.47 0.21 18.27
CA ALA A 32 -3.71 -0.40 17.77
C ALA A 32 -4.47 0.59 16.88
N MET A 33 -4.65 1.83 17.32
CA MET A 33 -5.27 2.89 16.52
C MET A 33 -4.49 3.18 15.23
N TYR A 34 -3.15 3.15 15.31
CA TYR A 34 -2.30 3.34 14.12
C TYR A 34 -2.52 2.22 13.10
N ARG A 35 -2.61 0.97 13.55
CA ARG A 35 -2.94 -0.16 12.69
C ARG A 35 -4.31 0.04 12.02
N ASP A 36 -5.33 0.44 12.77
CA ASP A 36 -6.65 0.72 12.21
C ASP A 36 -6.58 1.83 11.15
N GLY A 37 -5.78 2.86 11.40
CA GLY A 37 -5.50 3.90 10.40
C GLY A 37 -4.82 3.35 9.16
N PHE A 38 -3.82 2.47 9.33
CA PHE A 38 -3.08 1.87 8.23
C PHE A 38 -3.98 1.00 7.34
N GLU A 39 -4.86 0.20 7.95
CA GLU A 39 -5.83 -0.66 7.26
C GLU A 39 -6.99 0.11 6.59
N ASN A 40 -7.04 1.42 6.77
CA ASN A 40 -8.02 2.31 6.14
C ASN A 40 -7.36 3.37 5.25
N VAL A 41 -6.08 3.22 4.91
CA VAL A 41 -5.40 4.11 3.97
C VAL A 41 -6.00 3.95 2.58
N ASN A 42 -6.48 5.06 2.02
CA ASN A 42 -6.96 5.15 0.65
C ASN A 42 -6.30 6.35 -0.06
N LEU A 43 -5.25 6.06 -0.80
CA LEU A 43 -4.53 7.04 -1.60
C LEU A 43 -5.09 7.07 -3.03
N SER A 44 -6.28 7.65 -3.17
CA SER A 44 -6.88 7.92 -4.48
C SER A 44 -6.01 8.91 -5.27
N ALA A 45 -6.22 9.01 -6.60
CA ALA A 45 -5.52 9.99 -7.44
C ALA A 45 -5.67 11.42 -6.90
N LYS A 46 -6.89 11.78 -6.47
CA LYS A 46 -7.16 13.06 -5.84
C LYS A 46 -6.36 13.26 -4.55
N ARG A 47 -6.32 12.23 -3.68
CA ARG A 47 -5.58 12.32 -2.43
C ARG A 47 -4.08 12.43 -2.65
N LEU A 48 -3.53 11.71 -3.61
CA LEU A 48 -2.12 11.85 -4.02
C LEU A 48 -1.82 13.27 -4.53
N GLU A 49 -2.72 13.87 -5.30
CA GLU A 49 -2.56 15.24 -5.77
C GLU A 49 -2.60 16.27 -4.62
N GLU A 50 -3.53 16.12 -3.67
CA GLU A 50 -3.62 16.96 -2.47
C GLU A 50 -2.35 16.90 -1.60
N LEU A 51 -1.72 15.74 -1.55
CA LEU A 51 -0.46 15.52 -0.81
C LEU A 51 0.79 15.95 -1.59
N GLY A 52 0.65 16.43 -2.84
CA GLY A 52 1.77 16.81 -3.70
C GLY A 52 2.48 15.61 -4.35
N PHE A 53 1.84 14.45 -4.40
CA PHE A 53 2.37 13.20 -4.96
C PHE A 53 1.69 12.77 -6.26
N LYS A 54 1.11 13.74 -7.00
CA LYS A 54 0.54 13.47 -8.32
C LYS A 54 1.56 12.75 -9.21
N ASP A 55 1.12 11.71 -9.90
CA ASP A 55 1.93 10.89 -10.81
C ASP A 55 3.19 10.25 -10.19
N PHE A 56 3.28 10.28 -8.85
CA PHE A 56 4.40 9.68 -8.14
C PHE A 56 4.26 8.15 -8.00
N ALA A 57 3.04 7.71 -7.80
CA ALA A 57 2.63 6.31 -7.73
C ALA A 57 1.19 6.17 -8.21
N PRO A 58 0.77 4.96 -8.65
CA PRO A 58 -0.63 4.71 -8.93
C PRO A 58 -1.46 4.81 -7.64
N PRO A 59 -2.74 5.12 -7.74
CA PRO A 59 -3.66 5.04 -6.60
C PRO A 59 -3.65 3.64 -5.98
N PHE A 60 -3.71 3.57 -4.67
CA PHE A 60 -3.81 2.28 -3.97
C PHE A 60 -4.57 2.43 -2.65
N GLN A 61 -5.05 1.29 -2.18
CA GLN A 61 -5.77 1.16 -0.92
C GLN A 61 -5.20 0.00 -0.11
N ILE A 62 -5.16 0.17 1.20
CA ILE A 62 -4.83 -0.88 2.17
C ILE A 62 -6.09 -1.18 2.97
N SER A 63 -6.40 -2.46 3.15
CA SER A 63 -7.50 -2.91 4.01
C SER A 63 -7.02 -3.99 4.98
N CYS A 64 -7.88 -4.39 5.90
CA CYS A 64 -7.58 -5.50 6.80
C CYS A 64 -7.30 -6.81 6.05
N GLU A 65 -8.03 -7.07 4.96
CA GLU A 65 -7.86 -8.27 4.13
C GLU A 65 -6.71 -8.15 3.14
N ASN A 66 -6.34 -6.92 2.75
CA ASN A 66 -5.31 -6.69 1.75
C ASN A 66 -4.31 -5.64 2.20
N HIS A 67 -3.23 -6.10 2.84
CA HIS A 67 -2.09 -5.27 3.20
C HIS A 67 -1.10 -5.04 2.04
N GLY A 68 -1.23 -5.78 0.95
CA GLY A 68 -0.36 -5.69 -0.23
C GLY A 68 -0.65 -4.50 -1.16
N GLY A 69 -1.79 -3.85 -0.97
CA GLY A 69 -2.23 -2.73 -1.81
C GLY A 69 -2.74 -3.17 -3.18
N SER A 70 -2.50 -2.36 -4.22
CA SER A 70 -3.08 -2.57 -5.55
C SER A 70 -2.50 -3.74 -6.34
N GLY A 71 -1.30 -4.19 -6.01
CA GLY A 71 -0.58 -5.19 -6.82
C GLY A 71 -0.17 -4.71 -8.22
N LEU A 72 -0.31 -3.41 -8.49
CA LEU A 72 0.07 -2.82 -9.77
C LEU A 72 1.58 -2.69 -9.90
N ALA A 73 2.12 -3.09 -11.04
CA ALA A 73 3.52 -2.97 -11.41
C ALA A 73 3.68 -2.37 -12.79
N ALA A 74 4.81 -1.72 -13.02
CA ALA A 74 5.20 -1.23 -14.34
C ALA A 74 6.71 -1.34 -14.51
N VAL A 75 7.15 -1.45 -15.75
CA VAL A 75 8.57 -1.57 -16.07
C VAL A 75 9.14 -0.22 -16.49
N GLN A 76 10.28 0.12 -15.93
CA GLN A 76 11.06 1.30 -16.32
C GLN A 76 12.40 0.88 -16.90
N GLN A 77 12.84 1.55 -17.94
CA GLN A 77 14.14 1.37 -18.57
C GLN A 77 14.99 2.62 -18.40
N TRP A 78 16.25 2.43 -18.00
CA TRP A 78 17.21 3.51 -17.90
C TRP A 78 17.70 3.94 -19.29
N ASP A 79 17.57 5.22 -19.61
CA ASP A 79 18.18 5.84 -20.77
C ASP A 79 19.50 6.50 -20.37
N ALA A 80 20.60 5.89 -20.76
CA ALA A 80 21.95 6.36 -20.40
C ALA A 80 22.31 7.69 -21.07
N LYS A 81 21.76 7.99 -22.24
CA LYS A 81 22.00 9.23 -22.97
C LYS A 81 21.25 10.40 -22.33
N ALA A 82 19.97 10.19 -22.08
CA ALA A 82 19.09 11.19 -21.44
C ALA A 82 19.26 11.24 -19.91
N LYS A 83 19.98 10.31 -19.30
CA LYS A 83 20.17 10.13 -17.85
C LYS A 83 18.85 10.13 -17.08
N LYS A 84 17.87 9.44 -17.61
CA LYS A 84 16.51 9.35 -17.02
C LYS A 84 15.93 7.96 -17.14
N TRP A 85 14.94 7.68 -16.28
CA TRP A 85 14.10 6.50 -16.37
C TRP A 85 12.88 6.78 -17.26
N ASN A 86 12.68 5.94 -18.26
CA ASN A 86 11.50 5.98 -19.12
C ASN A 86 10.56 4.83 -18.74
N MET A 87 9.28 5.13 -18.59
CA MET A 87 8.26 4.11 -18.47
C MET A 87 8.13 3.42 -19.82
N ILE A 88 8.27 2.10 -19.86
CA ILE A 88 8.15 1.31 -21.10
C ILE A 88 6.91 0.41 -21.11
N THR A 89 6.18 0.33 -20.02
CA THR A 89 4.87 -0.29 -19.94
C THR A 89 3.90 0.61 -19.20
N GLU A 90 2.63 0.43 -19.44
CA GLU A 90 1.59 0.92 -18.54
C GLU A 90 1.59 0.12 -17.23
N TYR A 91 0.84 0.58 -16.22
CA TYR A 91 0.61 -0.19 -15.02
C TYR A 91 -0.26 -1.41 -15.33
N MET A 92 0.19 -2.57 -14.88
CA MET A 92 -0.49 -3.85 -15.05
C MET A 92 -0.53 -4.61 -13.74
N TYR A 93 -1.54 -5.42 -13.56
CA TYR A 93 -1.57 -6.38 -12.46
C TYR A 93 -0.61 -7.53 -12.77
N GLY A 94 0.03 -8.05 -11.71
CA GLY A 94 0.71 -9.35 -11.80
C GLY A 94 -0.31 -10.48 -11.96
N ASP A 95 0.14 -11.73 -11.85
CA ASP A 95 -0.74 -12.91 -11.89
C ASP A 95 -1.55 -13.02 -10.58
N SER A 96 -2.49 -12.07 -10.41
CA SER A 96 -3.27 -11.92 -9.19
C SER A 96 -4.16 -13.13 -8.91
N ASP A 97 -4.64 -13.81 -9.95
CA ASP A 97 -5.56 -14.94 -9.79
C ASP A 97 -4.86 -16.15 -9.15
N VAL A 98 -3.60 -16.37 -9.50
CA VAL A 98 -2.78 -17.42 -8.87
C VAL A 98 -2.31 -16.97 -7.50
N VAL A 99 -1.76 -15.77 -7.40
CA VAL A 99 -1.16 -15.25 -6.16
C VAL A 99 -2.20 -15.12 -5.04
N GLN A 100 -3.40 -14.60 -5.32
CA GLN A 100 -4.44 -14.44 -4.31
C GLN A 100 -4.96 -15.78 -3.77
N LYS A 101 -5.06 -16.81 -4.61
CA LYS A 101 -5.42 -18.16 -4.16
C LYS A 101 -4.36 -18.73 -3.22
N LEU A 102 -3.10 -18.65 -3.59
CA LEU A 102 -1.99 -19.13 -2.77
C LEU A 102 -1.92 -18.39 -1.43
N ILE A 103 -2.08 -17.07 -1.43
CA ILE A 103 -2.11 -16.28 -0.20
C ILE A 103 -3.26 -16.72 0.71
N ALA A 104 -4.46 -16.91 0.17
CA ALA A 104 -5.63 -17.32 0.95
C ALA A 104 -5.44 -18.71 1.57
N GLU A 105 -4.93 -19.68 0.80
CA GLU A 105 -4.65 -21.03 1.25
C GLU A 105 -3.58 -21.07 2.34
N ASP A 106 -2.43 -20.41 2.10
CA ASP A 106 -1.31 -20.40 3.05
C ASP A 106 -1.64 -19.59 4.31
N SER A 107 -2.36 -18.48 4.19
CA SER A 107 -2.77 -17.67 5.34
C SER A 107 -3.72 -18.45 6.26
N SER A 108 -4.70 -19.12 5.70
CA SER A 108 -5.66 -19.94 6.47
C SER A 108 -4.97 -21.09 7.17
N LYS A 109 -4.07 -21.78 6.48
CA LYS A 109 -3.28 -22.88 7.05
C LYS A 109 -2.39 -22.40 8.19
N TYR A 110 -1.63 -21.33 7.95
CA TYR A 110 -0.75 -20.74 8.96
C TYR A 110 -1.53 -20.24 10.18
N ALA A 111 -2.66 -19.57 9.98
CA ALA A 111 -3.50 -19.11 11.07
C ALA A 111 -4.02 -20.26 11.93
N ALA A 112 -4.43 -21.37 11.31
CA ALA A 112 -4.87 -22.56 12.03
C ALA A 112 -3.72 -23.22 12.82
N GLU A 113 -2.55 -23.37 12.22
CA GLU A 113 -1.35 -23.95 12.86
C GLU A 113 -0.89 -23.10 14.06
N GLN A 114 -0.93 -21.79 13.94
CA GLN A 114 -0.49 -20.84 14.98
C GLN A 114 -1.60 -20.43 15.93
N LYS A 115 -2.82 -20.95 15.78
CA LYS A 115 -4.00 -20.59 16.57
C LYS A 115 -4.29 -19.08 16.59
N ILE A 116 -4.07 -18.41 15.45
CA ILE A 116 -4.34 -16.99 15.28
C ILE A 116 -5.84 -16.81 15.00
N ALA A 117 -6.50 -15.98 15.81
CA ALA A 117 -7.90 -15.66 15.59
C ALA A 117 -8.06 -14.80 14.33
N GLU A 118 -9.07 -15.11 13.51
CA GLU A 118 -9.45 -14.29 12.38
C GLU A 118 -9.89 -12.89 12.86
N ARG A 119 -9.29 -11.86 12.29
CA ARG A 119 -9.47 -10.47 12.72
C ARG A 119 -10.29 -9.65 11.73
N CYS A 120 -10.08 -9.88 10.45
CA CYS A 120 -10.78 -9.16 9.39
C CYS A 120 -12.16 -9.80 9.17
N LYS A 121 -13.22 -9.10 9.61
CA LYS A 121 -14.62 -9.53 9.45
C LYS A 121 -15.43 -8.41 8.83
#